data_88345904b16ba571d3a6dc707068ebe4
#
_entry.id   88345904b16ba571d3a6dc707068ebe4
#
_cell.length_a   1.000
_cell.length_b   1.000
_cell.length_c   1.000
_cell.angle_alpha   90.00
_cell.angle_beta   90.00
_cell.angle_gamma   90.00
#
_symmetry.space_group_name_H-M   'P 1'
#
loop_
_entity.id
_entity.type
_entity.pdbx_description
1 polymer ?
#
loop_
_entity_poly.entity_id
_entity_poly.type
_entity_poly.pdbx_seq_one_letter_code
_entity_poly.pdbx_strand_id
1 'polypeptide(L)'
;MNKEEKIKIVGNLKNSLTDNKNIYLADISGLDSEQTSRLRRMCFEKGVVLSVVKNTLLKKAMDACNKDFSGFENLLKGNTALMLSSASSAPAKVIKNFLEKTKLEKPTFKGGHVEESIYLGHDQLDILAALKSKEELLADLIVLLKSPMMNLISSLSSANQNISGILKSLETNPVSKNSSKSEEPKSEEPKSEEPKSEEPKSEEPKSE
;
A
#
# COMPACT_ATOMS: atom_id res chain seq x y z
N MET A 1 10.37 -10.72 -38.06
CA MET A 1 9.01 -10.48 -37.60
C MET A 1 8.19 -9.88 -38.72
N ASN A 2 7.23 -10.60 -39.22
CA ASN A 2 6.42 -10.22 -40.39
C ASN A 2 5.40 -9.12 -40.01
N LYS A 3 4.88 -8.41 -41.02
CA LYS A 3 3.90 -7.33 -40.81
C LYS A 3 2.61 -7.85 -40.16
N GLU A 4 2.18 -9.04 -40.56
CA GLU A 4 0.98 -9.69 -40.02
C GLU A 4 1.13 -10.10 -38.55
N GLU A 5 2.31 -10.62 -38.16
CA GLU A 5 2.61 -10.93 -36.76
C GLU A 5 2.56 -9.70 -35.87
N LYS A 6 3.09 -8.57 -36.35
CA LYS A 6 3.05 -7.30 -35.62
C LYS A 6 1.62 -6.83 -35.40
N ILE A 7 0.75 -6.94 -36.40
CA ILE A 7 -0.67 -6.57 -36.30
C ILE A 7 -1.38 -7.46 -35.28
N LYS A 8 -1.14 -8.78 -35.33
CA LYS A 8 -1.70 -9.72 -34.35
C LYS A 8 -1.27 -9.40 -32.93
N ILE A 9 0.03 -9.10 -32.72
CA ILE A 9 0.56 -8.74 -31.39
C ILE A 9 -0.07 -7.44 -30.88
N VAL A 10 -0.17 -6.40 -31.74
CA VAL A 10 -0.83 -5.13 -31.36
C VAL A 10 -2.29 -5.36 -31.01
N GLY A 11 -3.01 -6.21 -31.76
CA GLY A 11 -4.39 -6.59 -31.46
C GLY A 11 -4.53 -7.29 -30.09
N ASN A 12 -3.67 -8.28 -29.83
CA ASN A 12 -3.67 -8.98 -28.54
C ASN A 12 -3.34 -8.03 -27.38
N LEU A 13 -2.33 -7.14 -27.56
CA LEU A 13 -1.98 -6.14 -26.57
C LEU A 13 -3.12 -5.15 -26.32
N LYS A 14 -3.80 -4.70 -27.36
CA LYS A 14 -4.97 -3.84 -27.25
C LYS A 14 -6.05 -4.49 -26.38
N ASN A 15 -6.41 -5.76 -26.66
CA ASN A 15 -7.39 -6.50 -25.88
C ASN A 15 -6.93 -6.61 -24.41
N SER A 16 -5.69 -7.02 -24.17
CA SER A 16 -5.14 -7.14 -22.83
C SER A 16 -5.12 -5.81 -22.06
N LEU A 17 -4.84 -4.67 -22.72
CA LEU A 17 -4.88 -3.34 -22.13
C LEU A 17 -6.31 -2.86 -21.84
N THR A 18 -7.28 -3.28 -22.64
CA THR A 18 -8.70 -2.95 -22.45
C THR A 18 -9.29 -3.74 -21.29
N ASP A 19 -8.99 -5.05 -21.23
CA ASP A 19 -9.55 -5.97 -20.23
C ASP A 19 -9.01 -5.68 -18.82
N ASN A 20 -7.78 -5.21 -18.70
CA ASN A 20 -7.15 -4.93 -17.41
C ASN A 20 -7.26 -3.45 -17.04
N LYS A 21 -7.69 -3.18 -15.81
CA LYS A 21 -7.79 -1.82 -15.28
C LYS A 21 -6.45 -1.26 -14.84
N ASN A 22 -5.58 -2.12 -14.33
CA ASN A 22 -4.31 -1.73 -13.75
C ASN A 22 -3.15 -2.18 -14.63
N ILE A 23 -2.36 -1.22 -15.10
CA ILE A 23 -1.27 -1.41 -16.04
C ILE A 23 0.00 -0.83 -15.42
N TYR A 24 1.04 -1.63 -15.28
CA TYR A 24 2.31 -1.23 -14.73
C TYR A 24 3.43 -1.46 -15.73
N LEU A 25 4.37 -0.52 -15.82
CA LEU A 25 5.57 -0.61 -16.61
C LEU A 25 6.79 -0.67 -15.71
N ALA A 26 7.59 -1.70 -15.88
CA ALA A 26 8.83 -1.90 -15.13
C ALA A 26 10.01 -2.15 -16.08
N ASP A 27 11.19 -1.80 -15.66
CA ASP A 27 12.43 -2.16 -16.34
C ASP A 27 13.05 -3.39 -15.67
N ILE A 28 13.16 -4.46 -16.42
CA ILE A 28 13.76 -5.73 -15.98
C ILE A 28 15.14 -5.96 -16.61
N SER A 29 15.75 -4.92 -17.20
CA SER A 29 17.10 -5.05 -17.77
C SER A 29 18.12 -5.37 -16.69
N GLY A 30 19.06 -6.27 -16.98
CA GLY A 30 20.14 -6.65 -16.06
C GLY A 30 19.75 -7.71 -14.99
N LEU A 31 18.56 -8.28 -15.08
CA LEU A 31 18.21 -9.46 -14.29
C LEU A 31 18.71 -10.73 -14.98
N ASP A 32 19.27 -11.63 -14.19
CA ASP A 32 19.66 -12.97 -14.64
C ASP A 32 18.43 -13.83 -15.00
N SER A 33 18.65 -14.90 -15.74
CA SER A 33 17.59 -15.84 -16.14
C SER A 33 16.89 -16.45 -14.91
N GLU A 34 17.62 -16.78 -13.88
CA GLU A 34 17.08 -17.32 -12.62
C GLU A 34 16.21 -16.29 -11.90
N GLN A 35 16.69 -15.06 -11.80
CA GLN A 35 15.96 -13.95 -11.18
C GLN A 35 14.69 -13.62 -11.95
N THR A 36 14.76 -13.59 -13.27
CA THR A 36 13.59 -13.38 -14.13
C THR A 36 12.56 -14.50 -13.96
N SER A 37 13.01 -15.74 -13.83
CA SER A 37 12.12 -16.89 -13.57
C SER A 37 11.45 -16.78 -12.20
N ARG A 38 12.20 -16.38 -11.16
CA ARG A 38 11.67 -16.14 -9.81
C ARG A 38 10.64 -15.00 -9.83
N LEU A 39 10.94 -13.88 -10.52
CA LEU A 39 10.01 -12.76 -10.67
C LEU A 39 8.71 -13.20 -11.35
N ARG A 40 8.79 -13.96 -12.44
CA ARG A 40 7.60 -14.51 -13.14
C ARG A 40 6.76 -15.41 -12.23
N ARG A 41 7.39 -16.24 -11.41
CA ARG A 41 6.70 -17.10 -10.44
C ARG A 41 5.97 -16.28 -9.39
N MET A 42 6.62 -15.26 -8.82
CA MET A 42 6.00 -14.35 -7.85
C MET A 42 4.85 -13.55 -8.46
N CYS A 43 4.98 -13.12 -9.72
CA CYS A 43 3.89 -12.48 -10.45
C CYS A 43 2.69 -13.42 -10.61
N PHE A 44 2.95 -14.65 -11.01
CA PHE A 44 1.90 -15.66 -11.21
C PHE A 44 1.15 -15.98 -9.90
N GLU A 45 1.88 -16.13 -8.78
CA GLU A 45 1.29 -16.36 -7.44
C GLU A 45 0.36 -15.22 -6.99
N LYS A 46 0.62 -13.99 -7.45
CA LYS A 46 -0.19 -12.80 -7.16
C LYS A 46 -1.22 -12.45 -8.23
N GLY A 47 -1.39 -13.32 -9.23
CA GLY A 47 -2.32 -13.07 -10.33
C GLY A 47 -1.92 -11.91 -11.25
N VAL A 48 -0.62 -11.60 -11.34
CA VAL A 48 -0.07 -10.57 -12.22
C VAL A 48 0.49 -11.20 -13.47
N VAL A 49 0.01 -10.76 -14.64
CA VAL A 49 0.53 -11.19 -15.92
C VAL A 49 1.73 -10.34 -16.31
N LEU A 50 2.91 -10.97 -16.38
CA LEU A 50 4.16 -10.30 -16.78
C LEU A 50 4.49 -10.64 -18.24
N SER A 51 4.55 -9.62 -19.11
CA SER A 51 4.96 -9.76 -20.50
C SER A 51 6.00 -8.69 -20.88
N VAL A 52 7.02 -9.11 -21.63
CA VAL A 52 8.02 -8.18 -22.16
C VAL A 52 7.64 -7.83 -23.60
N VAL A 53 7.49 -6.55 -23.86
CA VAL A 53 6.95 -6.06 -25.13
C VAL A 53 7.89 -5.00 -25.72
N LYS A 54 7.95 -4.98 -27.04
CA LYS A 54 8.69 -3.93 -27.75
C LYS A 54 7.95 -2.58 -27.62
N ASN A 55 8.67 -1.54 -27.18
CA ASN A 55 8.09 -0.21 -26.92
C ASN A 55 7.30 0.37 -28.08
N THR A 56 7.80 0.21 -29.31
CA THR A 56 7.09 0.69 -30.50
C THR A 56 5.76 0.00 -30.79
N LEU A 57 5.60 -1.29 -30.40
CA LEU A 57 4.34 -2.01 -30.50
C LEU A 57 3.40 -1.62 -29.36
N LEU A 58 3.96 -1.44 -28.17
CA LEU A 58 3.20 -0.99 -27.00
C LEU A 58 2.64 0.42 -27.23
N LYS A 59 3.45 1.37 -27.75
CA LYS A 59 2.95 2.70 -28.11
C LYS A 59 1.77 2.63 -29.07
N LYS A 60 1.87 1.85 -30.16
CA LYS A 60 0.78 1.69 -31.13
C LYS A 60 -0.47 1.05 -30.51
N ALA A 61 -0.31 0.13 -29.56
CA ALA A 61 -1.42 -0.46 -28.85
C ALA A 61 -2.09 0.55 -27.90
N MET A 62 -1.31 1.39 -27.23
CA MET A 62 -1.82 2.47 -26.36
C MET A 62 -2.56 3.53 -27.17
N ASP A 63 -2.01 3.96 -28.30
CA ASP A 63 -2.65 4.93 -29.21
C ASP A 63 -3.99 4.40 -29.79
N ALA A 64 -4.10 3.06 -29.94
CA ALA A 64 -5.33 2.41 -30.39
C ALA A 64 -6.35 2.14 -29.28
N CYS A 65 -5.99 2.38 -28.02
CA CYS A 65 -6.88 2.24 -26.86
C CYS A 65 -7.55 3.58 -26.53
N ASN A 66 -8.73 3.52 -25.91
CA ASN A 66 -9.50 4.71 -25.50
C ASN A 66 -9.11 5.21 -24.10
N LYS A 67 -7.96 4.80 -23.57
CA LYS A 67 -7.47 5.23 -22.25
C LYS A 67 -6.39 6.29 -22.43
N ASP A 68 -6.33 7.23 -21.50
CA ASP A 68 -5.36 8.32 -21.53
C ASP A 68 -3.98 7.84 -21.07
N PHE A 69 -3.06 7.69 -22.01
CA PHE A 69 -1.66 7.32 -21.77
C PHE A 69 -0.69 8.46 -22.03
N SER A 70 -1.14 9.72 -21.96
CA SER A 70 -0.36 10.90 -22.36
C SER A 70 0.97 11.09 -21.60
N GLY A 71 1.13 10.49 -20.44
CA GLY A 71 2.39 10.55 -19.67
C GLY A 71 3.38 9.42 -19.98
N PHE A 72 2.96 8.35 -20.68
CA PHE A 72 3.79 7.14 -20.84
C PHE A 72 4.81 7.22 -21.97
N GLU A 73 4.66 8.16 -22.91
CA GLU A 73 5.58 8.26 -24.06
C GLU A 73 7.04 8.43 -23.64
N ASN A 74 7.29 9.23 -22.61
CA ASN A 74 8.63 9.48 -22.08
C ASN A 74 9.23 8.28 -21.34
N LEU A 75 8.40 7.37 -20.84
CA LEU A 75 8.80 6.19 -20.08
C LEU A 75 9.13 4.98 -20.97
N LEU A 76 8.72 5.00 -22.23
CA LEU A 76 8.95 3.92 -23.20
C LEU A 76 10.37 3.91 -23.76
N LYS A 77 11.38 4.18 -22.90
CA LYS A 77 12.80 4.11 -23.24
C LYS A 77 13.44 2.86 -22.61
N GLY A 78 14.32 2.18 -23.33
CA GLY A 78 14.99 0.96 -22.86
C GLY A 78 14.07 -0.27 -22.82
N ASN A 79 14.40 -1.26 -22.00
CA ASN A 79 13.59 -2.45 -21.83
C ASN A 79 12.33 -2.13 -21.02
N THR A 80 11.21 -2.65 -21.47
CA THR A 80 9.93 -2.44 -20.80
C THR A 80 9.20 -3.76 -20.64
N ALA A 81 8.94 -4.11 -19.41
CA ALA A 81 8.06 -5.19 -19.03
C ALA A 81 6.69 -4.61 -18.67
N LEU A 82 5.66 -5.17 -19.24
CA LEU A 82 4.27 -4.87 -18.98
C LEU A 82 3.75 -5.82 -17.92
N MET A 83 3.23 -5.29 -16.84
CA MET A 83 2.56 -6.04 -15.78
C MET A 83 1.08 -5.66 -15.79
N LEU A 84 0.22 -6.62 -15.94
CA LEU A 84 -1.24 -6.46 -15.96
C LEU A 84 -1.84 -7.16 -14.74
N SER A 85 -2.75 -6.50 -14.05
CA SER A 85 -3.41 -7.07 -12.88
C SER A 85 -4.83 -6.54 -12.72
N SER A 86 -5.70 -7.36 -12.15
CA SER A 86 -7.03 -6.94 -11.70
C SER A 86 -6.96 -6.14 -10.39
N ALA A 87 -6.03 -6.50 -9.48
CA ALA A 87 -5.84 -5.79 -8.22
C ALA A 87 -4.87 -4.61 -8.39
N SER A 88 -5.22 -3.45 -7.83
CA SER A 88 -4.43 -2.22 -7.97
C SER A 88 -3.04 -2.32 -7.33
N SER A 89 -2.90 -2.83 -6.13
CA SER A 89 -1.62 -2.86 -5.40
C SER A 89 -0.75 -4.10 -5.68
N ALA A 90 -1.28 -5.15 -6.36
CA ALA A 90 -0.57 -6.42 -6.51
C ALA A 90 0.79 -6.30 -7.24
N PRO A 91 0.92 -5.61 -8.39
CA PRO A 91 2.20 -5.50 -9.09
C PRO A 91 3.24 -4.72 -8.28
N ALA A 92 2.83 -3.63 -7.61
CA ALA A 92 3.72 -2.83 -6.77
C ALA A 92 4.26 -3.64 -5.58
N LYS A 93 3.40 -4.42 -4.91
CA LYS A 93 3.80 -5.34 -3.84
C LYS A 93 4.75 -6.44 -4.33
N VAL A 94 4.57 -6.96 -5.55
CA VAL A 94 5.49 -7.94 -6.14
C VAL A 94 6.87 -7.32 -6.37
N ILE A 95 6.93 -6.14 -6.98
CA ILE A 95 8.19 -5.43 -7.22
C ILE A 95 8.91 -5.16 -5.90
N LYS A 96 8.22 -4.62 -4.89
CA LYS A 96 8.78 -4.32 -3.58
C LYS A 96 9.32 -5.58 -2.88
N ASN A 97 8.52 -6.63 -2.80
CA ASN A 97 8.92 -7.90 -2.19
C ASN A 97 10.11 -8.56 -2.94
N PHE A 98 10.19 -8.37 -4.25
CA PHE A 98 11.31 -8.88 -5.04
C PHE A 98 12.59 -8.11 -4.75
N LEU A 99 12.54 -6.77 -4.67
CA LEU A 99 13.67 -5.91 -4.31
C LEU A 99 14.19 -6.22 -2.90
N GLU A 100 13.30 -6.39 -1.93
CA GLU A 100 13.65 -6.74 -0.55
C GLU A 100 14.35 -8.11 -0.44
N LYS A 101 13.84 -9.11 -1.18
CA LYS A 101 14.41 -10.47 -1.17
C LYS A 101 15.75 -10.58 -1.89
N THR A 102 15.90 -9.81 -2.97
CA THR A 102 17.06 -9.95 -3.86
C THR A 102 18.14 -8.92 -3.55
N LYS A 103 17.79 -7.83 -2.80
CA LYS A 103 18.68 -6.68 -2.51
C LYS A 103 19.30 -6.08 -3.77
N LEU A 104 18.61 -6.18 -4.90
CA LEU A 104 19.00 -5.61 -6.19
C LEU A 104 18.26 -4.30 -6.41
N GLU A 105 18.83 -3.41 -7.21
CA GLU A 105 18.17 -2.16 -7.62
C GLU A 105 17.08 -2.36 -8.68
N LYS A 106 17.00 -3.57 -9.26
CA LYS A 106 16.05 -3.91 -10.33
C LYS A 106 15.16 -5.09 -9.93
N PRO A 107 13.90 -5.09 -10.37
CA PRO A 107 13.23 -4.27 -11.40
C PRO A 107 12.94 -2.83 -10.97
N THR A 108 13.19 -1.86 -11.86
CA THR A 108 12.87 -0.45 -11.61
C THR A 108 11.46 -0.16 -12.11
N PHE A 109 10.63 0.42 -11.27
CA PHE A 109 9.31 0.88 -11.68
C PHE A 109 9.45 2.14 -12.53
N LYS A 110 8.86 2.15 -13.72
CA LYS A 110 8.84 3.30 -14.63
C LYS A 110 7.60 4.14 -14.47
N GLY A 111 6.46 3.49 -14.41
CA GLY A 111 5.17 4.13 -14.25
C GLY A 111 4.04 3.12 -14.29
N GLY A 112 2.86 3.56 -13.88
CA GLY A 112 1.66 2.76 -13.90
C GLY A 112 0.42 3.59 -14.15
N HIS A 113 -0.56 2.99 -14.80
CA HIS A 113 -1.91 3.48 -14.93
C HIS A 113 -2.79 2.63 -14.03
N VAL A 114 -3.30 3.23 -12.96
CA VAL A 114 -4.11 2.55 -11.95
C VAL A 114 -5.43 3.29 -11.80
N GLU A 115 -6.53 2.63 -12.12
CA GLU A 115 -7.91 3.13 -11.96
C GLU A 115 -8.16 4.47 -12.66
N GLU A 116 -7.58 5.03 -13.53
CA GLU A 116 -7.71 6.36 -14.18
C GLU A 116 -6.60 7.36 -13.77
N SER A 117 -5.77 7.00 -12.78
CA SER A 117 -4.66 7.83 -12.36
C SER A 117 -3.33 7.34 -12.93
N ILE A 118 -2.48 8.28 -13.34
CA ILE A 118 -1.16 7.99 -13.88
C ILE A 118 -0.11 8.28 -12.81
N TYR A 119 0.71 7.28 -12.51
CA TYR A 119 1.80 7.35 -11.55
C TYR A 119 3.13 7.21 -12.29
N LEU A 120 4.02 8.20 -12.15
CA LEU A 120 5.30 8.27 -12.86
C LEU A 120 6.45 8.27 -11.86
N GLY A 121 7.48 7.47 -12.14
CA GLY A 121 8.71 7.45 -11.34
C GLY A 121 8.72 6.39 -10.24
N HIS A 122 9.95 6.07 -9.80
CA HIS A 122 10.18 5.00 -8.82
C HIS A 122 9.68 5.35 -7.42
N ASP A 123 9.69 6.64 -7.06
CA ASP A 123 9.31 7.14 -5.74
C ASP A 123 7.84 6.85 -5.39
N GLN A 124 7.01 6.66 -6.41
CA GLN A 124 5.59 6.36 -6.22
C GLN A 124 5.29 4.88 -5.99
N LEU A 125 6.30 4.01 -6.06
CA LEU A 125 6.13 2.58 -5.82
C LEU A 125 5.58 2.29 -4.42
N ASP A 126 6.06 3.01 -3.40
CA ASP A 126 5.60 2.82 -2.02
C ASP A 126 4.15 3.24 -1.84
N ILE A 127 3.74 4.33 -2.48
CA ILE A 127 2.36 4.79 -2.50
C ILE A 127 1.46 3.74 -3.16
N LEU A 128 1.89 3.24 -4.32
CA LEU A 128 1.16 2.19 -5.06
C LEU A 128 1.07 0.86 -4.29
N ALA A 129 2.11 0.50 -3.54
CA ALA A 129 2.10 -0.69 -2.69
C ALA A 129 1.16 -0.54 -1.48
N ALA A 130 0.95 0.70 -1.01
CA ALA A 130 0.04 1.02 0.09
C ALA A 130 -1.41 1.18 -0.36
N LEU A 131 -1.69 1.29 -1.66
CA LEU A 131 -3.06 1.38 -2.17
C LEU A 131 -3.86 0.13 -1.76
N LYS A 132 -5.05 0.37 -1.24
CA LYS A 132 -6.02 -0.66 -0.91
C LYS A 132 -6.93 -0.93 -2.11
N SER A 133 -7.37 -2.15 -2.27
CA SER A 133 -8.37 -2.48 -3.28
C SER A 133 -9.73 -1.86 -2.91
N LYS A 134 -10.62 -1.70 -3.89
CA LYS A 134 -11.99 -1.20 -3.64
C LYS A 134 -12.72 -2.02 -2.56
N GLU A 135 -12.52 -3.34 -2.58
CA GLU A 135 -13.14 -4.23 -1.61
C GLU A 135 -12.57 -4.05 -0.20
N GLU A 136 -11.23 -3.85 -0.10
CA GLU A 136 -10.56 -3.53 1.17
C GLU A 136 -11.02 -2.19 1.74
N LEU A 137 -11.18 -1.16 0.89
CA LEU A 137 -11.70 0.15 1.30
C LEU A 137 -13.13 0.05 1.82
N LEU A 138 -13.99 -0.71 1.15
CA LEU A 138 -15.36 -0.96 1.62
C LEU A 138 -15.38 -1.72 2.94
N ALA A 139 -14.51 -2.71 3.11
CA ALA A 139 -14.37 -3.44 4.36
C ALA A 139 -13.93 -2.52 5.51
N ASP A 140 -12.94 -1.66 5.27
CA ASP A 140 -12.48 -0.68 6.25
C ASP A 140 -13.60 0.29 6.67
N LEU A 141 -14.39 0.78 5.72
CA LEU A 141 -15.55 1.63 6.02
C LEU A 141 -16.58 0.91 6.89
N ILE A 142 -16.85 -0.36 6.61
CA ILE A 142 -17.77 -1.18 7.44
C ILE A 142 -17.21 -1.36 8.85
N VAL A 143 -15.90 -1.63 8.97
CA VAL A 143 -15.23 -1.75 10.26
C VAL A 143 -15.29 -0.44 11.04
N LEU A 144 -15.04 0.70 10.37
CA LEU A 144 -15.11 2.01 10.99
C LEU A 144 -16.52 2.34 11.51
N LEU A 145 -17.56 1.99 10.74
CA LEU A 145 -18.96 2.17 11.14
C LEU A 145 -19.36 1.25 12.30
N LYS A 146 -18.82 0.03 12.36
CA LYS A 146 -19.08 -0.92 13.44
C LYS A 146 -18.25 -0.65 14.70
N SER A 147 -17.11 0.06 14.57
CA SER A 147 -16.17 0.30 15.67
C SER A 147 -16.83 0.93 16.92
N PRO A 148 -17.69 1.97 16.83
CA PRO A 148 -18.36 2.52 18.00
C PRO A 148 -19.22 1.50 18.75
N MET A 149 -19.94 0.66 18.00
CA MET A 149 -20.77 -0.39 18.61
C MET A 149 -19.93 -1.47 19.30
N MET A 150 -18.85 -1.88 18.65
CA MET A 150 -17.92 -2.88 19.21
C MET A 150 -17.23 -2.34 20.47
N ASN A 151 -16.86 -1.06 20.50
CA ASN A 151 -16.28 -0.42 21.67
C ASN A 151 -17.27 -0.39 22.85
N LEU A 152 -18.54 -0.09 22.62
CA LEU A 152 -19.58 -0.13 23.65
C LEU A 152 -19.79 -1.56 24.18
N ILE A 153 -19.90 -2.55 23.29
CA ILE A 153 -20.04 -3.96 23.68
C ILE A 153 -18.82 -4.43 24.49
N SER A 154 -17.62 -4.06 24.04
CA SER A 154 -16.37 -4.38 24.73
C SER A 154 -16.31 -3.76 26.12
N SER A 155 -16.72 -2.48 26.25
CA SER A 155 -16.77 -1.79 27.54
C SER A 155 -17.75 -2.47 28.51
N LEU A 156 -18.94 -2.84 28.03
CA LEU A 156 -19.94 -3.56 28.85
C LEU A 156 -19.46 -4.95 29.23
N SER A 157 -18.84 -5.67 28.30
CA SER A 157 -18.23 -6.98 28.57
C SER A 157 -17.12 -6.88 29.62
N SER A 158 -16.26 -5.88 29.51
CA SER A 158 -15.16 -5.64 30.45
C SER A 158 -15.68 -5.29 31.85
N ALA A 159 -16.73 -4.45 31.93
CA ALA A 159 -17.37 -4.12 33.19
C ALA A 159 -17.94 -5.39 33.86
N ASN A 160 -18.61 -6.24 33.08
CA ASN A 160 -19.16 -7.51 33.60
C ASN A 160 -18.05 -8.48 34.06
N GLN A 161 -16.95 -8.58 33.31
CA GLN A 161 -15.81 -9.40 33.71
C GLN A 161 -15.13 -8.88 34.97
N ASN A 162 -14.99 -7.54 35.11
CA ASN A 162 -14.43 -6.92 36.32
C ASN A 162 -15.28 -7.18 37.53
N ILE A 163 -16.62 -7.03 37.42
CA ILE A 163 -17.55 -7.33 38.52
C ILE A 163 -17.48 -8.82 38.89
N SER A 164 -17.50 -9.71 37.90
CA SER A 164 -17.36 -11.15 38.10
C SER A 164 -16.01 -11.53 38.75
N GLY A 165 -14.95 -10.87 38.35
CA GLY A 165 -13.60 -11.02 38.93
C GLY A 165 -13.56 -10.59 40.40
N ILE A 166 -14.16 -9.44 40.74
CA ILE A 166 -14.24 -8.93 42.11
C ILE A 166 -15.09 -9.89 42.97
N LEU A 167 -16.25 -10.36 42.47
CA LEU A 167 -17.06 -11.31 43.18
C LEU A 167 -16.32 -12.61 43.48
N LYS A 168 -15.61 -13.16 42.52
CA LYS A 168 -14.77 -14.36 42.72
C LYS A 168 -13.63 -14.12 43.70
N SER A 169 -13.00 -12.93 43.67
CA SER A 169 -11.95 -12.59 44.64
C SER A 169 -12.48 -12.43 46.06
N LEU A 170 -13.72 -11.95 46.21
CA LEU A 170 -14.40 -11.87 47.50
C LEU A 170 -14.85 -13.26 48.03
N GLU A 171 -15.22 -14.20 47.15
CA GLU A 171 -15.52 -15.59 47.52
C GLU A 171 -14.26 -16.34 47.97
N THR A 172 -13.13 -16.12 47.27
CA THR A 172 -11.88 -16.80 47.62
C THR A 172 -11.16 -16.21 48.81
N ASN A 173 -11.33 -14.91 49.08
CA ASN A 173 -10.82 -14.21 50.26
C ASN A 173 -11.95 -13.50 51.00
N PRO A 174 -12.66 -14.15 51.90
CA PRO A 174 -13.65 -13.48 52.74
C PRO A 174 -12.90 -12.48 53.63
N VAL A 175 -13.04 -11.21 53.30
CA VAL A 175 -12.47 -10.11 54.09
C VAL A 175 -13.06 -10.20 55.49
N SER A 176 -12.25 -10.62 56.46
CA SER A 176 -12.57 -10.48 57.87
C SER A 176 -12.81 -8.99 58.15
N LYS A 177 -14.02 -8.70 58.62
CA LYS A 177 -14.39 -7.36 59.08
C LYS A 177 -13.38 -6.90 60.14
N ASN A 178 -12.50 -5.96 59.79
CA ASN A 178 -12.03 -5.01 60.78
C ASN A 178 -11.46 -3.76 60.14
N SER A 179 -11.88 -2.64 60.76
CA SER A 179 -11.37 -1.27 60.69
C SER A 179 -11.64 -0.43 59.46
N SER A 180 -12.71 0.32 59.64
CA SER A 180 -12.87 1.71 59.21
C SER A 180 -11.59 2.52 59.26
N LYS A 181 -11.05 2.95 58.11
CA LYS A 181 -10.33 4.18 58.01
C LYS A 181 -10.58 4.76 56.59
N SER A 182 -11.34 5.82 56.63
CA SER A 182 -11.58 6.71 55.51
C SER A 182 -10.25 7.30 55.02
N GLU A 183 -9.85 6.93 53.80
CA GLU A 183 -8.94 7.73 53.04
C GLU A 183 -9.67 8.10 51.75
N GLU A 184 -9.95 9.41 51.64
CA GLU A 184 -10.45 10.05 50.44
C GLU A 184 -9.41 9.90 49.31
N PRO A 185 -9.84 9.52 48.10
CA PRO A 185 -8.94 9.56 46.97
C PRO A 185 -8.70 11.00 46.56
N LYS A 186 -7.47 11.48 46.80
CA LYS A 186 -6.94 12.73 46.27
C LYS A 186 -7.01 12.71 44.75
N SER A 187 -7.87 13.56 44.23
CA SER A 187 -7.92 13.86 42.79
C SER A 187 -6.60 14.53 42.37
N GLU A 188 -5.75 13.83 41.68
CA GLU A 188 -4.68 14.44 40.92
C GLU A 188 -5.23 14.93 39.57
N GLU A 189 -5.38 16.25 39.48
CA GLU A 189 -5.58 16.97 38.23
C GLU A 189 -4.33 16.79 37.32
N PRO A 190 -4.47 16.46 36.03
CA PRO A 190 -3.34 16.49 35.14
C PRO A 190 -2.97 17.93 34.87
N LYS A 191 -1.77 18.30 35.31
CA LYS A 191 -1.09 19.58 35.00
C LYS A 191 -0.88 19.66 33.48
N SER A 192 -1.57 20.59 32.85
CA SER A 192 -1.31 21.01 31.49
C SER A 192 0.05 21.71 31.44
N GLU A 193 1.03 21.09 30.82
CA GLU A 193 2.27 21.76 30.42
C GLU A 193 2.01 22.52 29.10
N GLU A 194 2.02 23.86 29.21
CA GLU A 194 2.11 24.75 28.05
C GLU A 194 3.51 24.63 27.42
N PRO A 195 3.61 24.49 26.09
CA PRO A 195 4.90 24.55 25.43
C PRO A 195 5.38 26.01 25.37
N LYS A 196 6.51 26.27 26.05
CA LYS A 196 7.28 27.52 25.96
C LYS A 196 7.73 27.72 24.50
N SER A 197 7.24 28.78 23.90
CA SER A 197 7.74 29.32 22.65
C SER A 197 9.14 29.91 22.87
N GLU A 198 10.16 29.28 22.29
CA GLU A 198 11.47 29.90 22.11
C GLU A 198 11.47 30.71 20.81
N GLU A 199 11.63 32.04 20.97
CA GLU A 199 11.93 32.96 19.87
C GLU A 199 13.35 32.69 19.35
N PRO A 200 13.56 32.63 18.02
CA PRO A 200 14.89 32.58 17.46
C PRO A 200 15.50 34.00 17.45
N LYS A 201 16.60 34.16 18.19
CA LYS A 201 17.48 35.33 18.13
C LYS A 201 18.09 35.47 16.74
N SER A 202 17.79 36.57 16.10
CA SER A 202 18.44 37.04 14.89
C SER A 202 19.92 37.44 15.21
N GLU A 203 20.86 36.72 14.59
CA GLU A 203 22.25 37.20 14.49
C GLU A 203 22.44 37.85 13.10
N GLU A 204 22.77 39.13 13.14
CA GLU A 204 23.24 39.92 12.01
C GLU A 204 24.65 39.45 11.57
N PRO A 205 24.94 39.37 10.28
CA PRO A 205 26.32 39.16 9.81
C PRO A 205 27.07 40.49 9.77
N LYS A 206 28.17 40.55 10.53
CA LYS A 206 29.18 41.60 10.36
C LYS A 206 30.03 41.34 9.13
N SER A 207 30.08 42.36 8.31
CA SER A 207 31.03 42.57 7.20
C SER A 207 32.48 42.62 7.69
N GLU A 208 33.35 41.83 7.04
CA GLU A 208 34.68 42.26 6.60
C GLU A 208 35.12 41.32 5.42
#